data_bb10bdfed8e2c9af407654d775f0ecf8
#
_entry.id   bb10bdfed8e2c9af407654d775f0ecf8
#
_cell.length_a   1.000
_cell.length_b   1.000
_cell.length_c   1.000
_cell.angle_alpha   90.00
_cell.angle_beta   90.00
_cell.angle_gamma   90.00
#
_symmetry.space_group_name_H-M   'P 1'
#
loop_
_entity.id
_entity.type
_entity.pdbx_description
1 polymer ?
#
loop_
_entity_poly.entity_id
_entity_poly.type
_entity_poly.pdbx_seq_one_letter_code
_entity_poly.pdbx_strand_id
1 'polypeptide(L)'
;MTGGRRAFLQRAARLGLAALSADSVAGAAPTQPQPQPLMSRVPSPVLSPALSAVLSPPLFPLLSPLAPGVYTGAVDGADPSFSPSLVAIGRDGVLVVDPGPNLRHGRRLIAAIRRRTALPVRWVVNSHPHPRQVLANAAFAELRPRPAFLASPAIAERMRSRCDACLRQLVAELGSAAMAGTTIVLPRPALREGTPLVAGGVRWQVRILANAHSASDTALYAPALRLLFAGGLATGERVPDLRDGSLAGWQAALRALSALPADTVVGDGVGTPRQCIVPTLAYLDSLERGIRQGLAAGVDAADALRAVPGEAFRHWQGFVPRHALNVQRAWLELEDEWMRSAPANAR
;
A
#
# COMPACT_ATOMS: atom_id res chain seq x y z
N MET A 1 -32.54 -2.29 30.05
CA MET A 1 -31.39 -1.95 30.94
C MET A 1 -30.33 -1.26 30.10
N THR A 2 -30.42 0.07 30.01
CA THR A 2 -29.68 0.95 29.09
C THR A 2 -28.80 1.90 29.87
N GLY A 3 -27.72 1.42 30.48
CA GLY A 3 -26.88 2.23 31.35
C GLY A 3 -25.37 2.14 31.15
N GLY A 4 -24.86 1.15 30.43
CA GLY A 4 -23.42 0.86 30.41
C GLY A 4 -22.59 1.60 29.35
N ARG A 5 -23.16 2.07 28.28
CA ARG A 5 -22.39 2.64 27.14
C ARG A 5 -22.04 4.13 27.26
N ARG A 6 -22.65 4.88 28.15
CA ARG A 6 -22.34 6.33 28.33
C ARG A 6 -21.23 6.63 29.32
N ALA A 7 -20.86 5.68 30.19
CA ALA A 7 -19.83 5.89 31.20
C ALA A 7 -18.39 5.74 30.66
N PHE A 8 -18.16 5.04 29.56
CA PHE A 8 -16.82 4.79 29.02
C PHE A 8 -16.25 5.99 28.24
N LEU A 9 -17.11 6.79 27.61
CA LEU A 9 -16.66 7.95 26.80
C LEU A 9 -16.36 9.21 27.61
N GLN A 10 -16.68 9.26 28.89
CA GLN A 10 -16.45 10.45 29.74
C GLN A 10 -15.19 10.39 30.62
N ARG A 11 -14.48 9.27 30.67
CA ARG A 11 -13.25 9.12 31.48
C ARG A 11 -11.92 9.46 30.77
N ALA A 12 -11.93 9.68 29.45
CA ALA A 12 -10.73 9.98 28.68
C ALA A 12 -10.35 11.47 28.59
N ALA A 13 -11.08 12.36 29.26
CA ALA A 13 -10.94 13.82 29.11
C ALA A 13 -10.43 14.56 30.38
N ARG A 14 -9.88 13.88 31.37
CA ARG A 14 -9.34 14.58 32.58
C ARG A 14 -8.06 13.93 33.08
N LEU A 15 -6.93 14.34 32.52
CA LEU A 15 -5.56 14.32 33.07
C LEU A 15 -4.70 15.01 32.01
N GLY A 16 -4.03 16.11 32.19
CA GLY A 16 -3.71 16.97 33.32
C GLY A 16 -2.91 18.13 32.79
N LEU A 17 -3.35 19.36 33.05
CA LEU A 17 -2.50 20.54 33.03
C LEU A 17 -2.02 20.75 34.46
N ALA A 18 -0.72 20.65 34.68
CA ALA A 18 -0.07 21.22 35.85
C ALA A 18 0.99 22.21 35.38
N ALA A 19 0.71 23.48 35.64
CA ALA A 19 1.65 24.58 35.50
C ALA A 19 2.69 24.49 36.62
N LEU A 20 3.95 24.78 36.32
CA LEU A 20 4.97 25.11 37.28
C LEU A 20 5.48 26.51 37.00
N SER A 21 5.24 27.34 38.00
CA SER A 21 5.67 28.73 38.14
C SER A 21 7.17 28.87 38.34
N ALA A 22 7.65 30.01 37.87
CA ALA A 22 9.00 30.54 38.07
C ALA A 22 9.27 30.87 39.54
N ASP A 23 10.53 30.74 39.95
CA ASP A 23 11.17 31.64 40.87
C ASP A 23 12.68 31.76 40.63
N SER A 24 13.10 32.97 40.85
CA SER A 24 14.32 33.65 40.52
C SER A 24 15.50 33.40 41.49
N VAL A 25 16.67 33.84 41.07
CA VAL A 25 17.68 34.68 41.72
C VAL A 25 19.11 34.13 41.81
N ALA A 26 20.01 35.03 41.39
CA ALA A 26 21.38 35.34 41.79
C ALA A 26 22.56 34.73 41.01
N GLY A 27 23.18 35.50 40.20
CA GLY A 27 24.43 36.23 40.41
C GLY A 27 25.70 35.38 40.44
N ALA A 28 26.50 35.46 39.35
CA ALA A 28 27.94 35.22 39.42
C ALA A 28 28.68 36.00 38.33
N ALA A 29 29.81 36.51 38.66
CA ALA A 29 30.68 37.47 37.98
C ALA A 29 31.36 36.95 36.69
N PRO A 30 31.94 37.87 35.89
CA PRO A 30 32.45 37.54 34.55
C PRO A 30 33.82 36.85 34.63
N THR A 31 33.95 35.73 33.99
CA THR A 31 35.23 35.07 33.70
C THR A 31 35.75 35.50 32.33
N GLN A 32 37.05 35.84 32.31
CA GLN A 32 37.80 36.29 31.13
C GLN A 32 37.86 35.20 30.03
N PRO A 33 37.92 35.60 28.76
CA PRO A 33 38.06 34.62 27.65
C PRO A 33 39.50 34.11 27.54
N GLN A 34 39.63 32.78 27.49
CA GLN A 34 40.88 32.15 27.14
C GLN A 34 41.06 32.14 25.60
N PRO A 35 42.31 32.24 25.06
CA PRO A 35 42.56 32.21 23.64
C PRO A 35 42.37 30.77 23.08
N GLN A 36 41.54 30.66 22.07
CA GLN A 36 41.36 29.40 21.31
C GLN A 36 42.54 29.19 20.34
N PRO A 37 43.05 27.95 20.18
CA PRO A 37 44.05 27.64 19.17
C PRO A 37 43.43 27.76 17.77
N LEU A 38 44.17 28.42 16.88
CA LEU A 38 43.90 28.47 15.44
C LEU A 38 43.98 27.05 14.82
N MET A 39 42.80 26.43 14.72
CA MET A 39 42.65 25.26 13.85
C MET A 39 42.56 25.74 12.40
N SER A 40 43.62 25.41 11.62
CA SER A 40 43.62 25.62 10.19
C SER A 40 42.45 24.86 9.56
N ARG A 41 41.48 25.62 9.00
CA ARG A 41 40.38 25.07 8.18
C ARG A 41 41.01 24.53 6.90
N VAL A 42 41.18 23.22 6.82
CA VAL A 42 41.34 22.53 5.53
C VAL A 42 39.97 22.65 4.81
N PRO A 43 39.86 23.27 3.64
CA PRO A 43 38.64 23.33 2.92
C PRO A 43 38.29 21.89 2.50
N SER A 44 37.12 21.39 2.96
CA SER A 44 36.55 20.15 2.42
C SER A 44 36.39 20.32 0.91
N PRO A 45 36.80 19.36 0.08
CA PRO A 45 36.62 19.45 -1.34
C PRO A 45 35.16 19.46 -1.65
N VAL A 46 34.64 20.61 -2.08
CA VAL A 46 33.31 20.74 -2.67
C VAL A 46 33.34 19.95 -3.97
N LEU A 47 32.84 18.74 -3.95
CA LEU A 47 32.66 17.95 -5.15
C LEU A 47 31.83 18.77 -6.16
N SER A 48 32.43 19.00 -7.33
CA SER A 48 31.77 19.71 -8.44
C SER A 48 30.38 19.12 -8.69
N PRO A 49 29.34 19.96 -8.94
CA PRO A 49 27.99 19.48 -9.27
C PRO A 49 27.95 18.46 -10.41
N ALA A 50 28.93 18.50 -11.33
CA ALA A 50 29.08 17.56 -12.43
C ALA A 50 29.49 16.13 -11.97
N LEU A 51 30.30 15.99 -10.89
CA LEU A 51 30.66 14.67 -10.36
C LEU A 51 29.53 14.05 -9.53
N SER A 52 28.68 14.86 -8.89
CA SER A 52 27.53 14.38 -8.12
C SER A 52 26.44 13.83 -9.06
N ALA A 53 26.35 14.31 -10.31
CA ALA A 53 25.41 13.82 -11.29
C ALA A 53 25.80 12.45 -11.90
N VAL A 54 27.08 12.07 -11.84
CA VAL A 54 27.58 10.81 -12.42
C VAL A 54 27.39 9.61 -11.45
N LEU A 55 27.22 9.88 -10.15
CA LEU A 55 27.07 8.84 -9.11
C LEU A 55 25.63 8.64 -8.63
N SER A 56 24.67 9.37 -9.19
CA SER A 56 23.26 9.13 -8.90
C SER A 56 22.78 7.98 -9.79
N PRO A 57 22.24 6.88 -9.24
CA PRO A 57 21.62 5.84 -10.05
C PRO A 57 20.52 6.46 -10.91
N PRO A 58 20.27 5.93 -12.13
CA PRO A 58 19.24 6.49 -13.01
C PRO A 58 17.90 6.51 -12.31
N LEU A 59 17.39 7.70 -12.06
CA LEU A 59 16.13 7.99 -11.34
C LEU A 59 14.86 7.55 -12.12
N PHE A 60 14.97 6.55 -13.01
CA PHE A 60 13.87 6.09 -13.85
C PHE A 60 13.41 4.70 -13.42
N PRO A 61 12.09 4.47 -13.33
CA PRO A 61 11.59 3.13 -13.19
C PRO A 61 12.09 2.28 -14.36
N LEU A 62 12.78 1.20 -14.06
CA LEU A 62 13.17 0.22 -15.05
C LEU A 62 11.96 -0.66 -15.34
N LEU A 63 11.66 -0.87 -16.64
CA LEU A 63 10.70 -1.89 -17.04
C LEU A 63 11.43 -3.23 -17.11
N SER A 64 11.17 -4.10 -16.13
CA SER A 64 11.69 -5.47 -16.08
C SER A 64 10.73 -6.42 -16.80
N PRO A 65 11.21 -7.28 -17.72
CA PRO A 65 10.36 -8.19 -18.45
C PRO A 65 9.78 -9.29 -17.54
N LEU A 66 8.50 -9.59 -17.73
CA LEU A 66 7.78 -10.70 -17.08
C LEU A 66 7.40 -11.80 -18.09
N ALA A 67 6.98 -11.37 -19.28
CA ALA A 67 6.57 -12.21 -20.40
C ALA A 67 6.72 -11.40 -21.71
N PRO A 68 6.59 -12.00 -22.89
CA PRO A 68 6.62 -11.27 -24.16
C PRO A 68 5.62 -10.11 -24.14
N GLY A 69 6.13 -8.87 -24.29
CA GLY A 69 5.34 -7.65 -24.27
C GLY A 69 4.80 -7.21 -22.90
N VAL A 70 5.08 -7.96 -21.82
CA VAL A 70 4.60 -7.64 -20.46
C VAL A 70 5.78 -7.37 -19.52
N TYR A 71 5.68 -6.29 -18.76
CA TYR A 71 6.73 -5.78 -17.89
C TYR A 71 6.18 -5.39 -16.54
N THR A 72 7.04 -5.40 -15.53
CA THR A 72 6.79 -4.71 -14.27
C THR A 72 7.59 -3.42 -14.22
N GLY A 73 6.97 -2.35 -13.71
CA GLY A 73 7.63 -1.07 -13.45
C GLY A 73 7.94 -0.95 -11.97
N ALA A 74 9.22 -0.95 -11.60
CA ALA A 74 9.66 -0.63 -10.26
C ALA A 74 10.30 0.76 -10.22
N VAL A 75 10.24 1.44 -9.09
CA VAL A 75 10.97 2.69 -8.86
C VAL A 75 12.32 2.34 -8.24
N ASP A 76 13.42 2.63 -8.95
CA ASP A 76 14.77 2.45 -8.40
C ASP A 76 14.97 3.29 -7.14
N GLY A 77 15.49 2.67 -6.08
CA GLY A 77 15.66 3.31 -4.77
C GLY A 77 14.35 3.68 -4.08
N ALA A 78 13.26 3.08 -4.53
CA ALA A 78 11.95 3.37 -3.98
C ALA A 78 11.80 2.87 -2.55
N ASP A 79 11.06 3.65 -1.80
CA ASP A 79 10.38 3.18 -0.61
C ASP A 79 9.71 1.82 -0.92
N PRO A 80 10.11 0.75 -0.24
CA PRO A 80 9.55 -0.58 -0.46
C PRO A 80 8.03 -0.66 -0.18
N SER A 81 7.40 0.42 0.25
CA SER A 81 5.94 0.52 0.40
C SER A 81 5.20 0.71 -0.93
N PHE A 82 5.91 0.86 -2.07
CA PHE A 82 5.27 0.97 -3.38
C PHE A 82 5.24 -0.37 -4.09
N SER A 83 4.04 -0.86 -4.38
CA SER A 83 3.84 -2.03 -5.24
C SER A 83 4.23 -1.69 -6.68
N PRO A 84 4.80 -2.63 -7.43
CA PRO A 84 5.17 -2.40 -8.82
C PRO A 84 3.94 -2.24 -9.71
N SER A 85 4.06 -1.37 -10.72
CA SER A 85 3.07 -1.27 -11.80
C SER A 85 3.21 -2.44 -12.77
N LEU A 86 2.11 -2.84 -13.44
CA LEU A 86 2.18 -3.72 -14.60
C LEU A 86 2.06 -2.89 -15.89
N VAL A 87 2.86 -3.20 -16.89
CA VAL A 87 2.80 -2.58 -18.22
C VAL A 87 2.72 -3.70 -19.27
N ALA A 88 1.67 -3.69 -20.10
CA ALA A 88 1.57 -4.58 -21.24
C ALA A 88 1.56 -3.79 -22.56
N ILE A 89 2.40 -4.18 -23.51
CA ILE A 89 2.64 -3.51 -24.79
C ILE A 89 2.23 -4.47 -25.90
N GLY A 90 1.15 -4.14 -26.61
CA GLY A 90 0.65 -4.89 -27.75
C GLY A 90 0.41 -3.99 -28.95
N ARG A 91 0.07 -4.57 -30.10
CA ARG A 91 -0.22 -3.81 -31.33
C ARG A 91 -1.41 -2.86 -31.18
N ASP A 92 -2.30 -3.13 -30.26
CA ASP A 92 -3.48 -2.36 -29.91
C ASP A 92 -3.17 -1.14 -29.00
N GLY A 93 -1.93 -1.03 -28.49
CA GLY A 93 -1.48 0.04 -27.60
C GLY A 93 -0.90 -0.49 -26.30
N VAL A 94 -0.78 0.38 -25.30
CA VAL A 94 -0.20 0.07 -23.99
C VAL A 94 -1.26 0.08 -22.89
N LEU A 95 -1.29 -0.97 -22.07
CA LEU A 95 -2.00 -1.03 -20.79
C LEU A 95 -1.03 -0.74 -19.65
N VAL A 96 -1.46 0.06 -18.70
CA VAL A 96 -0.77 0.27 -17.41
C VAL A 96 -1.73 -0.08 -16.27
N VAL A 97 -1.28 -0.86 -15.29
CA VAL A 97 -2.04 -1.14 -14.07
C VAL A 97 -1.31 -0.54 -12.88
N ASP A 98 -2.04 0.17 -12.04
CA ASP A 98 -1.55 0.84 -10.84
C ASP A 98 -0.31 1.72 -11.09
N PRO A 99 -0.50 2.90 -11.69
CA PRO A 99 0.61 3.72 -12.20
C PRO A 99 1.49 4.35 -11.12
N GLY A 100 1.09 4.31 -9.83
CA GLY A 100 1.90 4.76 -8.72
C GLY A 100 1.37 5.98 -7.95
N PRO A 101 2.20 6.59 -7.08
CA PRO A 101 1.76 7.49 -6.00
C PRO A 101 1.57 8.96 -6.41
N ASN A 102 2.20 9.46 -7.47
CA ASN A 102 2.19 10.88 -7.77
C ASN A 102 2.53 11.19 -9.24
N LEU A 103 2.34 12.45 -9.61
CA LEU A 103 2.61 12.98 -10.96
C LEU A 103 4.04 12.69 -11.43
N ARG A 104 5.03 12.92 -10.57
CA ARG A 104 6.46 12.72 -10.87
C ARG A 104 6.76 11.27 -11.19
N HIS A 105 6.24 10.33 -10.39
CA HIS A 105 6.38 8.90 -10.64
C HIS A 105 5.73 8.49 -11.98
N GLY A 106 4.49 8.92 -12.22
CA GLY A 106 3.79 8.62 -13.46
C GLY A 106 4.52 9.13 -14.70
N ARG A 107 5.07 10.35 -14.68
CA ARG A 107 5.89 10.88 -15.78
C ARG A 107 7.16 10.05 -16.04
N ARG A 108 7.80 9.51 -14.97
CA ARG A 108 8.94 8.61 -15.11
C ARG A 108 8.54 7.28 -15.74
N LEU A 109 7.41 6.70 -15.30
CA LEU A 109 6.88 5.47 -15.90
C LEU A 109 6.53 5.67 -17.38
N ILE A 110 5.90 6.78 -17.75
CA ILE A 110 5.64 7.16 -19.14
C ILE A 110 6.96 7.26 -19.95
N ALA A 111 7.99 7.89 -19.40
CA ALA A 111 9.28 7.98 -20.05
C ALA A 111 9.92 6.59 -20.25
N ALA A 112 9.80 5.67 -19.27
CA ALA A 112 10.26 4.30 -19.41
C ALA A 112 9.50 3.52 -20.50
N ILE A 113 8.19 3.69 -20.59
CA ILE A 113 7.34 3.10 -21.63
C ILE A 113 7.77 3.63 -23.01
N ARG A 114 7.96 4.94 -23.16
CA ARG A 114 8.35 5.58 -24.43
C ARG A 114 9.71 5.11 -24.94
N ARG A 115 10.62 4.66 -24.08
CA ARG A 115 11.88 4.04 -24.51
C ARG A 115 11.70 2.64 -25.09
N ARG A 116 10.56 1.99 -24.84
CA ARG A 116 10.23 0.65 -25.35
C ARG A 116 9.36 0.67 -26.59
N THR A 117 8.47 1.67 -26.69
CA THR A 117 7.50 1.75 -27.78
C THR A 117 7.04 3.18 -28.06
N ALA A 118 6.72 3.48 -29.32
CA ALA A 118 6.02 4.69 -29.73
C ALA A 118 4.48 4.56 -29.64
N LEU A 119 3.95 3.37 -29.33
CA LEU A 119 2.52 3.15 -29.24
C LEU A 119 1.91 3.95 -28.08
N PRO A 120 0.68 4.45 -28.24
CA PRO A 120 0.03 5.22 -27.19
C PRO A 120 -0.37 4.36 -26.01
N VAL A 121 -0.31 4.91 -24.79
CA VAL A 121 -1.01 4.34 -23.64
C VAL A 121 -2.50 4.54 -23.88
N ARG A 122 -3.26 3.46 -23.96
CA ARG A 122 -4.71 3.48 -24.22
C ARG A 122 -5.53 3.16 -22.98
N TRP A 123 -4.98 2.40 -22.04
CA TRP A 123 -5.68 1.98 -20.84
C TRP A 123 -4.81 2.17 -19.60
N VAL A 124 -5.42 2.70 -18.55
CA VAL A 124 -4.89 2.74 -17.19
C VAL A 124 -5.91 2.07 -16.28
N VAL A 125 -5.54 0.99 -15.63
CA VAL A 125 -6.38 0.25 -14.70
C VAL A 125 -5.97 0.57 -13.28
N ASN A 126 -6.93 0.88 -12.42
CA ASN A 126 -6.75 0.97 -10.98
C ASN A 126 -7.29 -0.31 -10.33
N SER A 127 -6.41 -1.12 -9.75
CA SER A 127 -6.75 -2.41 -9.15
C SER A 127 -7.43 -2.28 -7.80
N HIS A 128 -7.17 -1.19 -7.08
CA HIS A 128 -7.73 -0.87 -5.77
C HIS A 128 -7.61 0.65 -5.50
N PRO A 129 -8.30 1.19 -4.48
CA PRO A 129 -8.42 2.65 -4.33
C PRO A 129 -7.28 3.32 -3.55
N HIS A 130 -6.20 2.62 -3.20
CA HIS A 130 -5.15 3.20 -2.37
C HIS A 130 -4.33 4.25 -3.11
N PRO A 131 -4.05 5.42 -2.47
CA PRO A 131 -3.47 6.58 -3.14
C PRO A 131 -2.06 6.32 -3.69
N ARG A 132 -1.30 5.43 -3.05
CA ARG A 132 0.06 5.08 -3.47
C ARG A 132 0.12 4.38 -4.83
N GLN A 133 -1.01 3.85 -5.32
CA GLN A 133 -1.12 3.16 -6.61
C GLN A 133 -1.85 3.96 -7.68
N VAL A 134 -2.71 4.93 -7.31
CA VAL A 134 -3.64 5.54 -8.26
C VAL A 134 -3.38 7.03 -8.55
N LEU A 135 -2.68 7.76 -7.68
CA LEU A 135 -2.53 9.21 -7.86
C LEU A 135 -1.60 9.60 -9.02
N ALA A 136 -0.77 8.68 -9.52
CA ALA A 136 -0.03 8.89 -10.75
C ALA A 136 -0.93 8.89 -12.01
N ASN A 137 -2.22 8.57 -11.92
CA ASN A 137 -3.20 8.81 -12.98
C ASN A 137 -3.09 10.24 -13.53
N ALA A 138 -2.72 11.22 -12.68
CA ALA A 138 -2.50 12.62 -13.08
C ALA A 138 -1.56 12.75 -14.27
N ALA A 139 -0.43 12.04 -14.29
CA ALA A 139 0.55 12.08 -15.37
C ALA A 139 -0.01 11.50 -16.67
N PHE A 140 -0.76 10.43 -16.58
CA PHE A 140 -1.37 9.77 -17.74
C PHE A 140 -2.52 10.59 -18.33
N ALA A 141 -3.20 11.41 -17.51
CA ALA A 141 -4.24 12.30 -17.98
C ALA A 141 -3.71 13.45 -18.87
N GLU A 142 -2.41 13.74 -18.80
CA GLU A 142 -1.72 14.73 -19.68
C GLU A 142 -1.46 14.19 -21.09
N LEU A 143 -1.50 12.87 -21.30
CA LEU A 143 -1.19 12.24 -22.59
C LEU A 143 -2.24 12.59 -23.67
N ARG A 144 -1.77 12.60 -24.91
CA ARG A 144 -2.61 12.75 -26.12
C ARG A 144 -2.25 11.64 -27.12
N PRO A 145 -3.21 10.78 -27.51
CA PRO A 145 -4.58 10.72 -27.01
C PRO A 145 -4.63 10.36 -25.51
N ARG A 146 -5.66 10.85 -24.81
CA ARG A 146 -5.87 10.55 -23.39
C ARG A 146 -6.31 9.09 -23.19
N PRO A 147 -5.66 8.31 -22.32
CA PRO A 147 -6.06 6.92 -22.05
C PRO A 147 -7.43 6.82 -21.36
N ALA A 148 -8.07 5.68 -21.51
CA ALA A 148 -9.22 5.32 -20.70
C ALA A 148 -8.73 4.86 -19.31
N PHE A 149 -9.22 5.50 -18.25
CA PHE A 149 -9.01 5.07 -16.86
C PHE A 149 -10.13 4.12 -16.47
N LEU A 150 -9.81 2.90 -16.02
CA LEU A 150 -10.75 1.82 -15.77
C LEU A 150 -10.59 1.28 -14.35
N ALA A 151 -11.72 0.98 -13.72
CA ALA A 151 -11.77 0.28 -12.43
C ALA A 151 -13.10 -0.49 -12.30
N SER A 152 -13.26 -1.28 -11.24
CA SER A 152 -14.56 -1.78 -10.83
C SER A 152 -15.46 -0.64 -10.32
N PRO A 153 -16.79 -0.81 -10.32
CA PRO A 153 -17.70 0.21 -9.78
C PRO A 153 -17.39 0.60 -8.35
N ALA A 154 -17.11 -0.38 -7.50
CA ALA A 154 -16.83 -0.14 -6.09
C ALA A 154 -15.52 0.64 -5.90
N ILE A 155 -14.47 0.35 -6.68
CA ILE A 155 -13.20 1.10 -6.65
C ILE A 155 -13.43 2.55 -7.13
N ALA A 156 -14.14 2.74 -8.25
CA ALA A 156 -14.42 4.07 -8.78
C ALA A 156 -15.22 4.92 -7.78
N GLU A 157 -16.18 4.34 -7.09
CA GLU A 157 -16.96 5.00 -6.04
C GLU A 157 -16.11 5.33 -4.82
N ARG A 158 -15.28 4.38 -4.36
CA ARG A 158 -14.37 4.61 -3.23
C ARG A 158 -13.37 5.72 -3.53
N MET A 159 -12.84 5.78 -4.74
CA MET A 159 -11.96 6.86 -5.17
C MET A 159 -12.70 8.19 -5.18
N ARG A 160 -13.94 8.24 -5.68
CA ARG A 160 -14.75 9.47 -5.70
C ARG A 160 -15.00 10.01 -4.29
N SER A 161 -15.29 9.14 -3.34
CA SER A 161 -15.66 9.54 -1.98
C SER A 161 -14.47 9.86 -1.07
N ARG A 162 -13.24 9.36 -1.37
CA ARG A 162 -12.10 9.43 -0.43
C ARG A 162 -10.81 10.00 -0.98
N CYS A 163 -10.64 10.13 -2.30
CA CYS A 163 -9.33 10.53 -2.86
C CYS A 163 -8.85 11.90 -2.39
N ASP A 164 -9.74 12.85 -2.09
CA ASP A 164 -9.34 14.15 -1.52
C ASP A 164 -8.65 14.00 -0.17
N ALA A 165 -9.18 13.17 0.72
CA ALA A 165 -8.57 12.87 2.02
C ALA A 165 -7.27 12.10 1.85
N CYS A 166 -7.25 11.11 0.93
CA CYS A 166 -6.07 10.31 0.62
C CYS A 166 -4.93 11.15 0.02
N LEU A 167 -5.25 12.13 -0.84
CA LEU A 167 -4.27 13.06 -1.39
C LEU A 167 -3.65 13.91 -0.29
N ARG A 168 -4.46 14.48 0.61
CA ARG A 168 -3.96 15.25 1.76
C ARG A 168 -3.07 14.41 2.67
N GLN A 169 -3.47 13.17 2.96
CA GLN A 169 -2.67 12.24 3.74
C GLN A 169 -1.31 11.97 3.07
N LEU A 170 -1.31 11.69 1.78
CA LEU A 170 -0.07 11.39 1.06
C LEU A 170 0.85 12.61 0.92
N VAL A 171 0.29 13.82 0.85
CA VAL A 171 1.05 15.08 0.96
C VAL A 171 1.72 15.21 2.33
N ALA A 172 1.03 14.86 3.41
CA ALA A 172 1.60 14.87 4.76
C ALA A 172 2.71 13.82 4.93
N GLU A 173 2.58 12.64 4.30
CA GLU A 173 3.55 11.55 4.40
C GLU A 173 4.80 11.77 3.54
N LEU A 174 4.64 12.18 2.28
CA LEU A 174 5.72 12.28 1.29
C LEU A 174 6.26 13.70 1.11
N GLY A 175 5.57 14.69 1.64
CA GLY A 175 5.89 16.11 1.52
C GLY A 175 5.31 16.76 0.25
N SER A 176 5.06 18.08 0.34
CA SER A 176 4.47 18.88 -0.73
C SER A 176 5.30 18.87 -2.02
N ALA A 177 6.62 18.87 -1.91
CA ALA A 177 7.53 18.85 -3.07
C ALA A 177 7.42 17.54 -3.88
N ALA A 178 7.29 16.38 -3.21
CA ALA A 178 7.12 15.09 -3.88
C ALA A 178 5.75 14.97 -4.55
N MET A 179 4.73 15.64 -3.99
CA MET A 179 3.35 15.59 -4.47
C MET A 179 2.96 16.76 -5.38
N ALA A 180 3.91 17.67 -5.68
CA ALA A 180 3.64 18.86 -6.49
C ALA A 180 2.97 18.54 -7.83
N GLY A 181 1.86 19.23 -8.12
CA GLY A 181 1.07 19.07 -9.36
C GLY A 181 0.25 17.76 -9.43
N THR A 182 0.31 16.90 -8.41
CA THR A 182 -0.50 15.68 -8.38
C THR A 182 -1.97 16.05 -8.17
N THR A 183 -2.84 15.57 -9.06
CA THR A 183 -4.28 15.79 -9.04
C THR A 183 -5.03 14.47 -9.06
N ILE A 184 -6.31 14.50 -8.65
CA ILE A 184 -7.15 13.31 -8.65
C ILE A 184 -7.75 13.11 -10.04
N VAL A 185 -7.55 11.91 -10.59
CA VAL A 185 -8.16 11.48 -11.87
C VAL A 185 -8.94 10.21 -11.62
N LEU A 186 -10.26 10.32 -11.68
CA LEU A 186 -11.17 9.21 -11.39
C LEU A 186 -11.32 8.27 -12.59
N PRO A 187 -11.32 6.93 -12.35
CA PRO A 187 -11.55 5.95 -13.40
C PRO A 187 -13.05 5.82 -13.73
N ARG A 188 -13.34 5.25 -14.92
CA ARG A 188 -14.67 4.80 -15.29
C ARG A 188 -14.99 3.47 -14.61
N PRO A 189 -16.21 3.23 -14.14
CA PRO A 189 -16.64 1.98 -13.52
C PRO A 189 -16.93 0.90 -14.58
N ALA A 190 -15.90 0.47 -15.32
CA ALA A 190 -16.02 -0.37 -16.52
C ALA A 190 -15.64 -1.84 -16.31
N LEU A 191 -14.85 -2.18 -15.27
CA LEU A 191 -14.44 -3.56 -15.03
C LEU A 191 -15.55 -4.33 -14.30
N ARG A 192 -15.77 -5.57 -14.74
CA ARG A 192 -16.77 -6.50 -14.19
C ARG A 192 -16.14 -7.88 -13.99
N GLU A 193 -16.57 -8.58 -12.93
CA GLU A 193 -16.18 -9.98 -12.70
C GLU A 193 -16.46 -10.84 -13.93
N GLY A 194 -15.49 -11.66 -14.29
CA GLY A 194 -15.59 -12.60 -15.41
C GLY A 194 -15.57 -11.98 -16.81
N THR A 195 -15.69 -10.64 -16.94
CA THR A 195 -15.60 -9.99 -18.25
C THR A 195 -14.14 -9.87 -18.66
N PRO A 196 -13.73 -10.36 -19.83
CA PRO A 196 -12.35 -10.24 -20.27
C PRO A 196 -12.01 -8.80 -20.66
N LEU A 197 -10.83 -8.33 -20.23
CA LEU A 197 -10.21 -7.11 -20.73
C LEU A 197 -9.18 -7.50 -21.79
N VAL A 198 -9.36 -7.05 -23.03
CA VAL A 198 -8.35 -7.19 -24.09
C VAL A 198 -7.62 -5.86 -24.20
N ALA A 199 -6.36 -5.83 -23.79
CA ALA A 199 -5.58 -4.59 -23.73
C ALA A 199 -4.09 -4.90 -23.66
N GLY A 200 -3.26 -4.09 -24.34
CA GLY A 200 -1.82 -4.28 -24.37
C GLY A 200 -1.41 -5.60 -25.07
N GLY A 201 -2.19 -6.07 -26.03
CA GLY A 201 -1.95 -7.33 -26.74
C GLY A 201 -2.26 -8.59 -25.91
N VAL A 202 -2.82 -8.46 -24.72
CA VAL A 202 -3.11 -9.57 -23.80
C VAL A 202 -4.59 -9.63 -23.50
N ARG A 203 -5.13 -10.85 -23.38
CA ARG A 203 -6.48 -11.12 -22.91
C ARG A 203 -6.43 -11.43 -21.41
N TRP A 204 -6.93 -10.51 -20.60
CA TRP A 204 -6.98 -10.62 -19.16
C TRP A 204 -8.36 -11.09 -18.70
N GLN A 205 -8.40 -12.03 -17.79
CA GLN A 205 -9.58 -12.36 -17.01
C GLN A 205 -9.63 -11.38 -15.81
N VAL A 206 -10.72 -10.64 -15.70
CA VAL A 206 -10.95 -9.71 -14.57
C VAL A 206 -11.55 -10.49 -13.41
N ARG A 207 -10.93 -10.39 -12.24
CA ARG A 207 -11.40 -10.96 -10.98
C ARG A 207 -11.67 -9.83 -10.00
N ILE A 208 -12.90 -9.68 -9.55
CA ILE A 208 -13.31 -8.68 -8.56
C ILE A 208 -13.45 -9.36 -7.20
N LEU A 209 -12.67 -8.91 -6.24
CA LEU A 209 -12.55 -9.49 -4.91
C LEU A 209 -13.07 -8.46 -3.90
N ALA A 210 -14.26 -8.73 -3.36
CA ALA A 210 -14.90 -7.83 -2.42
C ALA A 210 -14.35 -8.02 -1.01
N ASN A 211 -14.25 -6.92 -0.26
CA ASN A 211 -13.85 -6.91 1.15
C ASN A 211 -12.57 -7.71 1.44
N ALA A 212 -11.57 -7.61 0.54
CA ALA A 212 -10.30 -8.31 0.71
C ALA A 212 -9.24 -7.40 1.34
N HIS A 213 -8.22 -6.98 0.58
CA HIS A 213 -7.22 -6.01 1.00
C HIS A 213 -7.83 -4.60 1.15
N SER A 214 -8.84 -4.30 0.34
CA SER A 214 -9.66 -3.11 0.44
C SER A 214 -11.16 -3.49 0.31
N ALA A 215 -12.06 -2.51 0.32
CA ALA A 215 -13.48 -2.77 0.10
C ALA A 215 -13.78 -3.45 -1.25
N SER A 216 -12.91 -3.26 -2.24
CA SER A 216 -12.94 -3.99 -3.52
C SER A 216 -11.56 -3.96 -4.14
N ASP A 217 -11.06 -5.11 -4.53
CA ASP A 217 -9.80 -5.29 -5.24
C ASP A 217 -10.05 -5.95 -6.59
N THR A 218 -9.24 -5.62 -7.59
CA THR A 218 -9.28 -6.21 -8.93
C THR A 218 -7.97 -6.91 -9.21
N ALA A 219 -8.00 -8.22 -9.44
CA ALA A 219 -6.87 -8.96 -10.00
C ALA A 219 -7.08 -9.18 -11.50
N LEU A 220 -5.98 -9.24 -12.25
CA LEU A 220 -5.98 -9.52 -13.69
C LEU A 220 -5.17 -10.79 -13.95
N TYR A 221 -5.81 -11.83 -14.48
CA TYR A 221 -5.15 -13.07 -14.83
C TYR A 221 -5.06 -13.23 -16.35
N ALA A 222 -3.85 -13.48 -16.86
CA ALA A 222 -3.58 -13.79 -18.26
C ALA A 222 -3.28 -15.29 -18.42
N PRO A 223 -4.28 -16.13 -18.80
CA PRO A 223 -4.10 -17.57 -18.88
C PRO A 223 -3.00 -17.99 -19.86
N ALA A 224 -2.92 -17.35 -21.02
CA ALA A 224 -1.92 -17.65 -22.04
C ALA A 224 -0.47 -17.38 -21.59
N LEU A 225 -0.29 -16.49 -20.63
CA LEU A 225 1.02 -16.14 -20.06
C LEU A 225 1.24 -16.75 -18.68
N ARG A 226 0.24 -17.44 -18.11
CA ARG A 226 0.23 -17.96 -16.74
C ARG A 226 0.65 -16.88 -15.72
N LEU A 227 0.23 -15.62 -15.98
CA LEU A 227 0.60 -14.45 -15.21
C LEU A 227 -0.61 -13.87 -14.50
N LEU A 228 -0.47 -13.63 -13.19
CA LEU A 228 -1.46 -13.02 -12.33
C LEU A 228 -0.95 -11.68 -11.81
N PHE A 229 -1.65 -10.60 -12.11
CA PHE A 229 -1.52 -9.35 -11.36
C PHE A 229 -2.51 -9.37 -10.19
N ALA A 230 -1.97 -9.44 -8.97
CA ALA A 230 -2.73 -9.50 -7.72
C ALA A 230 -2.76 -8.16 -6.96
N GLY A 231 -1.90 -7.20 -7.34
CA GLY A 231 -1.78 -5.91 -6.66
C GLY A 231 -1.55 -6.07 -5.16
N GLY A 232 -2.14 -5.21 -4.33
CA GLY A 232 -2.00 -5.22 -2.87
C GLY A 232 -2.52 -6.48 -2.16
N LEU A 233 -3.14 -7.41 -2.87
CA LEU A 233 -3.61 -8.68 -2.29
C LEU A 233 -2.45 -9.63 -1.92
N ALA A 234 -1.35 -9.63 -2.68
CA ALA A 234 -0.23 -10.55 -2.50
C ALA A 234 1.01 -9.78 -2.03
N THR A 235 1.27 -9.80 -0.72
CA THR A 235 2.33 -9.00 -0.08
C THR A 235 3.64 -9.76 0.10
N GLY A 236 3.67 -11.08 -0.16
CA GLY A 236 4.84 -11.91 0.12
C GLY A 236 5.20 -11.90 1.62
N GLU A 237 6.47 -11.72 1.93
CA GLU A 237 6.98 -11.59 3.30
C GLU A 237 6.95 -10.14 3.83
N ARG A 238 5.96 -9.37 3.39
CA ARG A 238 5.60 -8.09 4.00
C ARG A 238 4.32 -8.26 4.79
N VAL A 239 4.26 -7.70 6.00
CA VAL A 239 3.04 -7.74 6.82
C VAL A 239 1.92 -6.99 6.09
N PRO A 240 0.80 -7.67 5.78
CA PRO A 240 -0.38 -7.05 5.17
C PRO A 240 -0.92 -5.88 5.99
N ASP A 241 -1.67 -4.98 5.36
CA ASP A 241 -2.31 -3.86 6.05
C ASP A 241 -3.83 -4.04 6.03
N LEU A 242 -4.40 -4.47 7.18
CA LEU A 242 -5.83 -4.78 7.32
C LEU A 242 -6.73 -3.55 7.56
N ARG A 243 -6.20 -2.32 7.55
CA ARG A 243 -6.97 -1.12 7.92
C ARG A 243 -8.26 -0.93 7.11
N ASP A 244 -8.19 -1.16 5.81
CA ASP A 244 -9.30 -0.98 4.87
C ASP A 244 -9.90 -2.32 4.39
N GLY A 245 -9.35 -3.44 4.87
CA GLY A 245 -9.71 -4.80 4.47
C GLY A 245 -10.53 -5.56 5.51
N SER A 246 -10.78 -6.82 5.19
CA SER A 246 -11.38 -7.83 6.06
C SER A 246 -10.49 -9.07 6.08
N LEU A 247 -10.29 -9.64 7.26
CA LEU A 247 -9.48 -10.85 7.43
C LEU A 247 -10.06 -12.01 6.61
N ALA A 248 -11.33 -12.32 6.83
CA ALA A 248 -12.00 -13.43 6.14
C ALA A 248 -12.10 -13.21 4.62
N GLY A 249 -12.43 -11.98 4.19
CA GLY A 249 -12.50 -11.65 2.76
C GLY A 249 -11.14 -11.75 2.06
N TRP A 250 -10.06 -11.30 2.72
CA TRP A 250 -8.72 -11.38 2.14
C TRP A 250 -8.22 -12.82 2.03
N GLN A 251 -8.46 -13.64 3.06
CA GLN A 251 -8.17 -15.08 3.00
C GLN A 251 -8.93 -15.77 1.85
N ALA A 252 -10.23 -15.51 1.71
CA ALA A 252 -11.05 -16.06 0.62
C ALA A 252 -10.51 -15.63 -0.76
N ALA A 253 -10.15 -14.36 -0.91
CA ALA A 253 -9.55 -13.83 -2.13
C ALA A 253 -8.24 -14.55 -2.49
N LEU A 254 -7.32 -14.70 -1.53
CA LEU A 254 -6.04 -15.38 -1.76
C LEU A 254 -6.23 -16.87 -2.10
N ARG A 255 -7.16 -17.56 -1.45
CA ARG A 255 -7.50 -18.96 -1.79
C ARG A 255 -8.03 -19.06 -3.22
N ALA A 256 -8.92 -18.16 -3.62
CA ALA A 256 -9.45 -18.12 -5.00
C ALA A 256 -8.35 -17.82 -6.03
N LEU A 257 -7.42 -16.90 -5.73
CA LEU A 257 -6.30 -16.59 -6.62
C LEU A 257 -5.28 -17.73 -6.68
N SER A 258 -5.05 -18.44 -5.57
CA SER A 258 -4.17 -19.63 -5.53
C SER A 258 -4.64 -20.78 -6.40
N ALA A 259 -5.94 -20.85 -6.69
CA ALA A 259 -6.50 -21.88 -7.59
C ALA A 259 -6.24 -21.59 -9.07
N LEU A 260 -5.80 -20.38 -9.43
CA LEU A 260 -5.45 -20.04 -10.79
C LEU A 260 -4.10 -20.66 -11.17
N PRO A 261 -3.95 -21.26 -12.35
CA PRO A 261 -2.71 -21.86 -12.79
C PRO A 261 -1.69 -20.81 -13.27
N ALA A 262 -1.26 -19.95 -12.33
CA ALA A 262 -0.26 -18.90 -12.57
C ALA A 262 1.14 -19.38 -12.19
N ASP A 263 2.14 -19.05 -13.01
CA ASP A 263 3.56 -19.27 -12.70
C ASP A 263 4.20 -17.99 -12.15
N THR A 264 3.71 -16.82 -12.58
CA THR A 264 4.18 -15.51 -12.14
C THR A 264 3.04 -14.73 -11.51
N VAL A 265 3.33 -14.15 -10.34
CA VAL A 265 2.44 -13.24 -9.60
C VAL A 265 3.11 -11.89 -9.44
N VAL A 266 2.39 -10.83 -9.75
CA VAL A 266 2.76 -9.44 -9.47
C VAL A 266 1.86 -8.93 -8.35
N GLY A 267 2.44 -8.80 -7.18
CA GLY A 267 1.82 -8.24 -5.97
C GLY A 267 2.62 -7.03 -5.49
N ASP A 268 2.90 -6.94 -4.19
CA ASP A 268 3.87 -5.97 -3.63
C ASP A 268 5.32 -6.27 -4.07
N GLY A 269 5.53 -7.44 -4.63
CA GLY A 269 6.73 -7.88 -5.32
C GLY A 269 6.37 -8.74 -6.52
N VAL A 270 7.38 -9.30 -7.19
CA VAL A 270 7.21 -10.23 -8.29
C VAL A 270 7.80 -11.58 -7.90
N GLY A 271 7.05 -12.65 -8.14
CA GLY A 271 7.50 -14.00 -7.81
C GLY A 271 6.50 -15.08 -8.25
N THR A 272 6.67 -16.27 -7.73
CA THR A 272 5.71 -17.37 -7.88
C THR A 272 4.55 -17.24 -6.89
N PRO A 273 3.43 -17.94 -7.08
CA PRO A 273 2.37 -18.01 -6.05
C PRO A 273 2.90 -18.40 -4.67
N ARG A 274 3.87 -19.31 -4.62
CA ARG A 274 4.52 -19.74 -3.37
C ARG A 274 5.28 -18.61 -2.66
N GLN A 275 5.83 -17.66 -3.42
CA GLN A 275 6.58 -16.53 -2.85
C GLN A 275 5.68 -15.33 -2.51
N CYS A 276 4.59 -15.14 -3.23
CA CYS A 276 3.75 -13.93 -3.09
C CYS A 276 2.44 -14.19 -2.34
N ILE A 277 1.73 -15.29 -2.65
CA ILE A 277 0.38 -15.55 -2.10
C ILE A 277 0.46 -16.37 -0.81
N VAL A 278 1.23 -17.47 -0.84
CA VAL A 278 1.28 -18.42 0.29
C VAL A 278 1.74 -17.75 1.60
N PRO A 279 2.79 -16.93 1.62
CA PRO A 279 3.20 -16.26 2.86
C PRO A 279 2.13 -15.30 3.38
N THR A 280 1.52 -14.48 2.49
CA THR A 280 0.44 -13.57 2.88
C THR A 280 -0.71 -14.32 3.53
N LEU A 281 -1.16 -15.42 2.93
CA LEU A 281 -2.22 -16.26 3.48
C LEU A 281 -1.83 -16.87 4.82
N ALA A 282 -0.60 -17.37 4.96
CA ALA A 282 -0.09 -17.96 6.19
C ALA A 282 -0.11 -16.95 7.38
N TYR A 283 0.23 -15.69 7.10
CA TYR A 283 0.13 -14.62 8.10
C TYR A 283 -1.33 -14.39 8.53
N LEU A 284 -2.25 -14.27 7.58
CA LEU A 284 -3.68 -14.04 7.87
C LEU A 284 -4.30 -15.24 8.62
N ASP A 285 -3.97 -16.47 8.20
CA ASP A 285 -4.41 -17.70 8.88
C ASP A 285 -3.84 -17.80 10.31
N SER A 286 -2.63 -17.28 10.54
CA SER A 286 -2.03 -17.21 11.88
C SER A 286 -2.76 -16.22 12.79
N LEU A 287 -3.13 -15.04 12.25
CA LEU A 287 -3.95 -14.07 12.98
C LEU A 287 -5.29 -14.68 13.40
N GLU A 288 -6.01 -15.25 12.44
CA GLU A 288 -7.32 -15.87 12.70
C GLU A 288 -7.22 -16.93 13.80
N ARG A 289 -6.29 -17.86 13.66
CA ARG A 289 -6.09 -18.97 14.62
C ARG A 289 -5.77 -18.45 16.02
N GLY A 290 -4.83 -17.51 16.13
CA GLY A 290 -4.45 -16.95 17.43
C GLY A 290 -5.58 -16.18 18.10
N ILE A 291 -6.34 -15.40 17.33
CA ILE A 291 -7.49 -14.64 17.86
C ILE A 291 -8.60 -15.60 18.30
N ARG A 292 -8.98 -16.59 17.49
CA ARG A 292 -10.01 -17.57 17.89
C ARG A 292 -9.62 -18.34 19.14
N GLN A 293 -8.33 -18.68 19.31
CA GLN A 293 -7.81 -19.30 20.54
C GLN A 293 -7.92 -18.35 21.74
N GLY A 294 -7.56 -17.09 21.57
CA GLY A 294 -7.70 -16.05 22.61
C GLY A 294 -9.16 -15.84 23.04
N LEU A 295 -10.08 -15.71 22.08
CA LEU A 295 -11.52 -15.58 22.37
C LEU A 295 -12.06 -16.80 23.12
N ALA A 296 -11.70 -18.01 22.70
CA ALA A 296 -12.09 -19.24 23.39
C ALA A 296 -11.52 -19.36 24.82
N ALA A 297 -10.37 -18.75 25.08
CA ALA A 297 -9.75 -18.67 26.39
C ALA A 297 -10.26 -17.49 27.26
N GLY A 298 -11.20 -16.68 26.74
CA GLY A 298 -11.74 -15.53 27.47
C GLY A 298 -10.78 -14.33 27.55
N VAL A 299 -9.83 -14.23 26.62
CA VAL A 299 -8.90 -13.09 26.56
C VAL A 299 -9.65 -11.84 26.11
N ASP A 300 -9.45 -10.73 26.80
CA ASP A 300 -10.02 -9.42 26.43
C ASP A 300 -9.27 -8.79 25.25
N ALA A 301 -9.96 -7.94 24.49
CA ALA A 301 -9.40 -7.19 23.38
C ALA A 301 -8.16 -6.34 23.78
N ALA A 302 -8.08 -5.87 25.03
CA ALA A 302 -6.92 -5.14 25.55
C ALA A 302 -5.65 -6.02 25.60
N ASP A 303 -5.81 -7.32 25.75
CA ASP A 303 -4.73 -8.30 25.86
C ASP A 303 -4.49 -9.07 24.54
N ALA A 304 -5.24 -8.75 23.49
CA ALA A 304 -5.20 -9.43 22.20
C ALA A 304 -3.78 -9.56 21.62
N LEU A 305 -2.95 -8.51 21.73
CA LEU A 305 -1.58 -8.54 21.22
C LEU A 305 -0.69 -9.53 21.98
N ARG A 306 -0.94 -9.77 23.27
CA ARG A 306 -0.24 -10.81 24.05
C ARG A 306 -0.66 -12.22 23.62
N ALA A 307 -1.93 -12.40 23.28
CA ALA A 307 -2.44 -13.67 22.77
C ALA A 307 -1.95 -13.99 21.36
N VAL A 308 -1.66 -12.96 20.56
CA VAL A 308 -1.22 -13.11 19.15
C VAL A 308 0.09 -12.35 18.92
N PRO A 309 1.22 -12.81 19.48
CA PRO A 309 2.49 -12.07 19.41
C PRO A 309 3.16 -12.11 18.03
N GLY A 310 2.74 -13.00 17.12
CA GLY A 310 3.20 -13.08 15.73
C GLY A 310 4.69 -13.41 15.55
N GLU A 311 5.28 -14.16 16.47
CA GLU A 311 6.74 -14.44 16.54
C GLU A 311 7.32 -14.92 15.20
N ALA A 312 6.63 -15.80 14.48
CA ALA A 312 7.09 -16.35 13.20
C ALA A 312 7.27 -15.28 12.10
N PHE A 313 6.66 -14.11 12.26
CA PHE A 313 6.63 -13.04 11.26
C PHE A 313 7.41 -11.77 11.67
N ARG A 314 8.10 -11.80 12.83
CA ARG A 314 8.82 -10.61 13.35
C ARG A 314 9.89 -10.06 12.41
N HIS A 315 10.47 -10.93 11.60
CA HIS A 315 11.48 -10.55 10.61
C HIS A 315 10.89 -9.95 9.32
N TRP A 316 9.56 -9.99 9.15
CA TRP A 316 8.91 -9.46 7.96
C TRP A 316 8.93 -7.93 7.94
N GLN A 317 9.05 -7.39 6.73
CA GLN A 317 8.97 -5.95 6.53
C GLN A 317 7.62 -5.40 7.02
N GLY A 318 7.68 -4.33 7.82
CA GLY A 318 6.49 -3.67 8.33
C GLY A 318 5.86 -4.36 9.55
N PHE A 319 6.51 -5.35 10.17
CA PHE A 319 5.96 -6.03 11.34
C PHE A 319 5.67 -5.05 12.48
N VAL A 320 6.66 -4.28 12.92
CA VAL A 320 6.52 -3.37 14.07
C VAL A 320 5.36 -2.38 13.90
N PRO A 321 5.20 -1.64 12.80
CA PRO A 321 4.12 -0.66 12.66
C PRO A 321 2.75 -1.27 12.34
N ARG A 322 2.66 -2.53 11.88
CA ARG A 322 1.40 -3.08 11.36
C ARG A 322 0.81 -4.22 12.17
N HIS A 323 1.65 -5.08 12.77
CA HIS A 323 1.14 -6.30 13.41
C HIS A 323 0.13 -5.99 14.51
N ALA A 324 0.44 -5.07 15.42
CA ALA A 324 -0.47 -4.68 16.49
C ALA A 324 -1.82 -4.13 15.98
N LEU A 325 -1.77 -3.31 14.93
CA LEU A 325 -2.98 -2.76 14.30
C LEU A 325 -3.81 -3.85 13.63
N ASN A 326 -3.15 -4.82 12.97
CA ASN A 326 -3.81 -5.96 12.36
C ASN A 326 -4.48 -6.87 13.39
N VAL A 327 -3.80 -7.13 14.52
CA VAL A 327 -4.38 -7.90 15.64
C VAL A 327 -5.64 -7.21 16.15
N GLN A 328 -5.58 -5.91 16.43
CA GLN A 328 -6.75 -5.14 16.90
C GLN A 328 -7.90 -5.16 15.88
N ARG A 329 -7.59 -4.95 14.59
CA ARG A 329 -8.60 -4.93 13.53
C ARG A 329 -9.27 -6.29 13.34
N ALA A 330 -8.46 -7.35 13.28
CA ALA A 330 -8.95 -8.71 13.12
C ALA A 330 -9.67 -9.21 14.37
N TRP A 331 -9.24 -8.79 15.58
CA TRP A 331 -9.94 -9.11 16.82
C TRP A 331 -11.38 -8.62 16.80
N LEU A 332 -11.59 -7.35 16.46
CA LEU A 332 -12.93 -6.76 16.37
C LEU A 332 -13.83 -7.49 15.36
N GLU A 333 -13.27 -7.93 14.23
CA GLU A 333 -14.00 -8.67 13.22
C GLU A 333 -14.43 -10.05 13.73
N LEU A 334 -13.52 -10.79 14.36
CA LEU A 334 -13.76 -12.16 14.84
C LEU A 334 -14.55 -12.21 16.16
N GLU A 335 -14.40 -11.22 17.04
CA GLU A 335 -15.19 -11.09 18.25
C GLU A 335 -16.67 -10.84 17.92
N ASP A 336 -16.95 -9.99 16.94
CA ASP A 336 -18.31 -9.73 16.45
C ASP A 336 -18.95 -11.02 15.85
N GLU A 337 -18.18 -11.83 15.16
CA GLU A 337 -18.59 -13.15 14.67
C GLU A 337 -18.83 -14.13 15.81
N TRP A 338 -17.87 -14.19 16.77
CA TRP A 338 -17.95 -15.04 17.95
C TRP A 338 -19.21 -14.77 18.78
N MET A 339 -19.48 -13.49 19.06
CA MET A 339 -20.66 -13.06 19.81
C MET A 339 -21.98 -13.39 19.11
N ARG A 340 -22.00 -13.38 17.77
CA ARG A 340 -23.19 -13.79 17.00
C ARG A 340 -23.41 -15.29 16.98
N SER A 341 -22.33 -16.07 17.03
CA SER A 341 -22.37 -17.54 16.98
C SER A 341 -22.58 -18.20 18.36
N ALA A 342 -22.34 -17.45 19.47
CA ALA A 342 -22.55 -17.97 20.82
C ALA A 342 -24.02 -18.30 21.09
N PRO A 343 -24.35 -19.47 21.66
CA PRO A 343 -25.71 -19.83 22.02
C PRO A 343 -26.29 -18.81 23.00
N ALA A 344 -27.60 -18.56 22.90
CA ALA A 344 -28.30 -17.53 23.69
C ALA A 344 -28.14 -17.70 25.22
N ASN A 345 -27.78 -18.87 25.70
CA ASN A 345 -27.57 -19.19 27.11
C ASN A 345 -26.16 -18.86 27.63
N ALA A 346 -25.26 -18.40 26.78
CA ALA A 346 -23.89 -18.00 27.14
C ALA A 346 -23.69 -16.47 27.12
N ARG A 347 -24.79 -15.70 27.04
CA ARG A 347 -24.78 -14.24 27.01
C ARG A 347 -25.11 -13.65 28.37
#